data_221d99a71a0196bf2cac1e1b066a9a01
#
_entry.id   221d99a71a0196bf2cac1e1b066a9a01
#
_cell.length_a   1.000
_cell.length_b   1.000
_cell.length_c   1.000
_cell.angle_alpha   90.00
_cell.angle_beta   90.00
_cell.angle_gamma   90.00
#
_symmetry.space_group_name_H-M   'P 1'
#
loop_
_entity.id
_entity.type
_entity.pdbx_description
1 polymer ?
#
loop_
_entity_poly.entity_id
_entity_poly.type
_entity_poly.pdbx_seq_one_letter_code
_entity_poly.pdbx_strand_id
1 'polypeptide(L)'
;MAPTPPAPLTVEKIRADVADCLGEDPADIPVDENLVDHGLDSVRVMALLERWRREHGVTAGFADLAERPAIEAWAPLLGAV
;
A
#
# COMPACT_ATOMS: atom_id res chain seq x y z
N MET A 1 -9.21 -12.17 -27.24
CA MET A 1 -9.62 -11.12 -26.28
C MET A 1 -8.38 -10.52 -25.66
N ALA A 2 -8.24 -9.22 -25.71
CA ALA A 2 -7.10 -8.56 -25.11
C ALA A 2 -7.17 -8.61 -23.58
N PRO A 3 -6.04 -8.82 -22.88
CA PRO A 3 -6.06 -8.79 -21.44
C PRO A 3 -6.43 -7.39 -20.93
N THR A 4 -7.19 -7.36 -19.86
CA THR A 4 -7.52 -6.10 -19.20
C THR A 4 -6.27 -5.60 -18.46
N PRO A 5 -5.85 -4.35 -18.67
CA PRO A 5 -4.72 -3.83 -17.92
C PRO A 5 -5.07 -3.77 -16.42
N PRO A 6 -4.09 -3.87 -15.52
CA PRO A 6 -4.35 -3.79 -14.10
C PRO A 6 -4.97 -2.43 -13.77
N ALA A 7 -5.92 -2.43 -12.84
CA ALA A 7 -6.55 -1.21 -12.37
C ALA A 7 -5.52 -0.33 -11.69
N PRO A 8 -5.60 1.01 -11.85
CA PRO A 8 -4.68 1.88 -11.13
C PRO A 8 -4.89 1.78 -9.63
N LEU A 9 -3.80 1.83 -8.87
CA LEU A 9 -3.87 1.83 -7.42
C LEU A 9 -4.36 3.20 -6.95
N THR A 10 -5.26 3.21 -5.98
CA THR A 10 -5.81 4.45 -5.42
C THR A 10 -5.45 4.54 -3.94
N VAL A 11 -5.53 5.76 -3.39
CA VAL A 11 -5.30 5.96 -1.95
C VAL A 11 -6.28 5.12 -1.13
N GLU A 12 -7.53 5.05 -1.56
CA GLU A 12 -8.55 4.23 -0.88
C GLU A 12 -8.19 2.76 -0.91
N LYS A 13 -7.66 2.28 -2.02
CA LYS A 13 -7.25 0.87 -2.13
C LYS A 13 -6.03 0.57 -1.26
N ILE A 14 -5.06 1.47 -1.23
CA ILE A 14 -3.90 1.34 -0.35
C ILE A 14 -4.37 1.24 1.10
N ARG A 15 -5.26 2.14 1.50
CA ARG A 15 -5.81 2.19 2.85
C ARG A 15 -6.56 0.90 3.18
N ALA A 16 -7.38 0.42 2.27
CA ALA A 16 -8.14 -0.82 2.46
C ALA A 16 -7.21 -2.03 2.60
N ASP A 17 -6.16 -2.09 1.79
CA ASP A 17 -5.21 -3.22 1.83
C ASP A 17 -4.36 -3.19 3.10
N VAL A 18 -3.96 -2.00 3.56
CA VAL A 18 -3.25 -1.86 4.83
C VAL A 18 -4.15 -2.30 5.99
N ALA A 19 -5.40 -1.86 5.99
CA ALA A 19 -6.37 -2.23 7.02
C ALA A 19 -6.58 -3.75 7.04
N ASP A 20 -6.74 -4.36 5.89
CA ASP A 20 -6.90 -5.81 5.77
C ASP A 20 -5.68 -6.53 6.36
N CYS A 21 -4.49 -6.04 6.05
CA CYS A 21 -3.24 -6.60 6.54
C CYS A 21 -3.11 -6.50 8.06
N LEU A 22 -3.62 -5.42 8.64
CA LEU A 22 -3.56 -5.17 10.09
C LEU A 22 -4.77 -5.70 10.85
N GLY A 23 -5.78 -6.22 10.14
CA GLY A 23 -7.00 -6.70 10.77
C GLY A 23 -7.87 -5.58 11.34
N GLU A 24 -7.85 -4.41 10.69
CA GLU A 24 -8.58 -3.24 11.15
C GLU A 24 -9.54 -2.72 10.09
N ASP A 25 -10.41 -1.79 10.50
CA ASP A 25 -11.31 -1.12 9.58
C ASP A 25 -10.54 -0.03 8.81
N PRO A 26 -10.73 0.11 7.49
CA PRO A 26 -10.08 1.18 6.73
C PRO A 26 -10.29 2.57 7.32
N ALA A 27 -11.43 2.83 7.93
CA ALA A 27 -11.72 4.11 8.56
C ALA A 27 -10.79 4.41 9.75
N ASP A 28 -10.17 3.37 10.32
CA ASP A 28 -9.26 3.52 11.45
C ASP A 28 -7.80 3.67 11.03
N ILE A 29 -7.54 3.65 9.71
CA ILE A 29 -6.18 3.79 9.18
C ILE A 29 -5.98 5.23 8.69
N PRO A 30 -5.20 6.05 9.42
CA PRO A 30 -4.92 7.41 8.96
C PRO A 30 -3.95 7.40 7.79
N VAL A 31 -4.07 8.39 6.90
CA VAL A 31 -3.20 8.50 5.72
C VAL A 31 -1.91 9.27 6.04
N ASP A 32 -1.89 10.02 7.12
CA ASP A 32 -0.81 10.96 7.48
C ASP A 32 -0.01 10.55 8.71
N GLU A 33 -0.22 9.33 9.23
CA GLU A 33 0.50 8.84 10.40
C GLU A 33 1.43 7.69 10.02
N ASN A 34 2.43 7.47 10.85
CA ASN A 34 3.37 6.37 10.71
C ASN A 34 2.65 5.06 10.99
N LEU A 35 2.59 4.19 9.99
CA LEU A 35 1.87 2.92 10.08
C LEU A 35 2.54 1.92 11.01
N VAL A 36 3.82 2.11 11.32
CA VAL A 36 4.51 1.27 12.31
C VAL A 36 3.83 1.40 13.68
N ASP A 37 3.32 2.59 13.99
CA ASP A 37 2.58 2.83 15.24
C ASP A 37 1.25 2.08 15.26
N HIS A 38 0.78 1.62 14.11
CA HIS A 38 -0.47 0.86 13.97
C HIS A 38 -0.23 -0.65 13.79
N GLY A 39 1.01 -1.09 13.95
CA GLY A 39 1.35 -2.52 13.89
C GLY A 39 1.96 -3.00 12.59
N LEU A 40 2.25 -2.10 11.65
CA LEU A 40 2.89 -2.48 10.41
C LEU A 40 4.36 -2.81 10.66
N ASP A 41 4.82 -3.92 10.08
CA ASP A 41 6.21 -4.34 10.15
C ASP A 41 6.74 -4.67 8.76
N SER A 42 8.04 -5.01 8.67
CA SER A 42 8.67 -5.27 7.37
C SER A 42 8.07 -6.47 6.65
N VAL A 43 7.62 -7.49 7.35
CA VAL A 43 6.99 -8.65 6.74
C VAL A 43 5.67 -8.25 6.07
N ARG A 44 4.89 -7.43 6.75
CA ARG A 44 3.62 -6.94 6.22
C ARG A 44 3.82 -5.97 5.05
N VAL A 45 4.84 -5.11 5.14
CA VAL A 45 5.18 -4.21 4.02
C VAL A 45 5.57 -5.02 2.79
N MET A 46 6.38 -6.06 2.97
CA MET A 46 6.77 -6.93 1.85
C MET A 46 5.56 -7.60 1.21
N ALA A 47 4.64 -8.11 2.04
CA ALA A 47 3.44 -8.77 1.54
C ALA A 47 2.55 -7.80 0.74
N LEU A 48 2.38 -6.57 1.25
CA LEU A 48 1.63 -5.53 0.56
C LEU A 48 2.28 -5.17 -0.77
N LEU A 49 3.59 -4.97 -0.77
CA LEU A 49 4.32 -4.61 -1.99
C LEU A 49 4.20 -5.70 -3.05
N GLU A 50 4.33 -6.96 -2.68
CA GLU A 50 4.16 -8.06 -3.62
C GLU A 50 2.75 -8.13 -4.19
N ARG A 51 1.76 -7.89 -3.34
CA ARG A 51 0.37 -7.84 -3.76
C ARG A 51 0.14 -6.73 -4.79
N TRP A 52 0.66 -5.54 -4.52
CA TRP A 52 0.51 -4.40 -5.42
C TRP A 52 1.29 -4.57 -6.73
N ARG A 53 2.45 -5.21 -6.68
CA ARG A 53 3.20 -5.56 -7.91
C ARG A 53 2.39 -6.50 -8.78
N ARG A 54 1.77 -7.50 -8.17
CA ARG A 54 0.99 -8.49 -8.87
C ARG A 54 -0.32 -7.95 -9.42
N GLU A 55 -1.01 -7.13 -8.61
CA GLU A 55 -2.34 -6.64 -8.95
C GLU A 55 -2.34 -5.32 -9.73
N HIS A 56 -1.33 -4.49 -9.53
CA HIS A 56 -1.30 -3.13 -10.07
C HIS A 56 -0.03 -2.80 -10.84
N GLY A 57 0.90 -3.73 -10.97
CA GLY A 57 2.13 -3.49 -11.72
C GLY A 57 3.05 -2.44 -11.10
N VAL A 58 3.04 -2.30 -9.78
CA VAL A 58 3.85 -1.32 -9.07
C VAL A 58 5.35 -1.64 -9.23
N THR A 59 6.16 -0.61 -9.40
CA THR A 59 7.62 -0.76 -9.57
C THR A 59 8.44 -0.27 -8.38
N ALA A 60 7.80 0.31 -7.37
CA ALA A 60 8.48 0.77 -6.16
C ALA A 60 9.17 -0.39 -5.43
N GLY A 61 10.28 -0.08 -4.76
CA GLY A 61 11.03 -1.06 -3.98
C GLY A 61 10.64 -1.02 -2.50
N PHE A 62 11.01 -2.08 -1.79
CA PHE A 62 10.75 -2.18 -0.35
C PHE A 62 11.35 -1.00 0.42
N ALA A 63 12.61 -0.62 0.11
CA ALA A 63 13.29 0.46 0.81
C ALA A 63 12.54 1.79 0.67
N ASP A 64 11.92 2.02 -0.49
CA ASP A 64 11.15 3.25 -0.72
C ASP A 64 9.96 3.36 0.23
N LEU A 65 9.29 2.23 0.47
CA LEU A 65 8.13 2.20 1.37
C LEU A 65 8.56 2.21 2.84
N ALA A 66 9.67 1.56 3.16
CA ALA A 66 10.15 1.46 4.54
C ALA A 66 10.70 2.78 5.06
N GLU A 67 11.20 3.64 4.19
CA GLU A 67 11.80 4.92 4.57
C GLU A 67 10.78 5.84 5.24
N ARG A 68 9.57 5.90 4.69
CA ARG A 68 8.48 6.68 5.27
C ARG A 68 7.19 5.85 5.22
N PRO A 69 6.92 5.07 6.25
CA PRO A 69 5.77 4.15 6.25
C PRO A 69 4.45 4.87 6.56
N ALA A 70 4.01 5.69 5.61
CA ALA A 70 2.75 6.43 5.69
C ALA A 70 2.10 6.41 4.31
N ILE A 71 0.78 6.29 4.28
CA ILE A 71 0.03 6.18 3.01
C ILE A 71 0.26 7.41 2.14
N GLU A 72 0.27 8.61 2.70
CA GLU A 72 0.50 9.83 1.93
C GLU A 72 1.88 9.87 1.28
N ALA A 73 2.89 9.26 1.90
CA ALA A 73 4.22 9.16 1.34
C ALA A 73 4.28 8.08 0.26
N TRP A 74 3.52 7.01 0.42
CA TRP A 74 3.49 5.88 -0.52
C TRP A 74 2.73 6.20 -1.80
N ALA A 75 1.69 7.00 -1.72
CA ALA A 75 0.81 7.25 -2.87
C ALA A 75 1.57 7.70 -4.12
N PRO A 76 2.46 8.72 -4.07
CA PRO A 76 3.22 9.10 -5.26
C PRO A 76 4.23 8.06 -5.70
N LEU A 77 4.81 7.30 -4.77
CA LEU A 77 5.77 6.24 -5.09
C LEU A 77 5.10 5.07 -5.80
N LEU A 78 3.83 4.82 -5.46
CA LEU A 78 3.06 3.72 -6.03
C LEU A 78 2.27 4.13 -7.26
N GLY A 79 2.33 5.39 -7.66
CA GLY A 79 1.55 5.91 -8.77
C GLY A 79 0.06 5.93 -8.48
N ALA A 80 -0.32 6.08 -7.21
CA ALA A 80 -1.71 6.10 -6.81
C ALA A 80 -2.42 7.38 -7.25
N VAL A 81 -3.67 7.24 -7.59
CA VAL A 81 -4.52 8.35 -8.00
C VAL A 81 -5.52 8.73 -6.92
#